data_83fcca789f8ec68ebd2418eb8b79f69b
#
_entry.id   83fcca789f8ec68ebd2418eb8b79f69b
#
_cell.length_a   1.000
_cell.length_b   1.000
_cell.length_c   1.000
_cell.angle_alpha   90.00
_cell.angle_beta   90.00
_cell.angle_gamma   90.00
#
_symmetry.space_group_name_H-M   'P 1'
#
loop_
_entity.id
_entity.type
_entity.pdbx_description
1 polymer ?
#
loop_
_entity_poly.entity_id
_entity_poly.type
_entity_poly.pdbx_seq_one_letter_code
_entity_poly.pdbx_strand_id
1 'polypeptide(L)'
;RSGEYIEIFPSHLEDRAWRLSLFGDKLEKIEEFDPLTGNLLKELDVIKVYANSHYITPKPTIEQAVIKIKRELESTLKKFKEQNKLLEAQRLEERTKFDLEMIEATGSCAGIENYSRFLSGRKPGEPPPTLFEYFPDNTLIFVDECHVTVPQLNGMYKGDRSRKSNLAEYGFRLPSCMDN
;
A
#
# COMPACT_ATOMS: atom_id res chain seq x y z
N ARG A 1 21.94 8.73 -0.97
CA ARG A 1 22.58 9.90 -1.59
C ARG A 1 23.99 10.02 -1.04
N SER A 2 24.99 10.12 -1.91
CA SER A 2 26.37 10.37 -1.55
C SER A 2 26.85 11.62 -2.31
N GLY A 3 26.99 12.75 -1.61
CA GLY A 3 27.37 14.01 -2.23
C GLY A 3 26.37 14.47 -3.31
N GLU A 4 26.87 14.66 -4.54
CA GLU A 4 26.12 15.12 -5.70
C GLU A 4 25.39 13.99 -6.48
N TYR A 5 25.45 12.75 -5.99
CA TYR A 5 24.85 11.60 -6.65
C TYR A 5 23.65 11.05 -5.90
N ILE A 6 22.63 10.61 -6.67
CA ILE A 6 21.55 9.76 -6.20
C ILE A 6 21.61 8.47 -6.99
N GLU A 7 21.76 7.35 -6.33
CA GLU A 7 21.68 6.03 -6.96
C GLU A 7 20.31 5.41 -6.68
N ILE A 8 19.70 4.89 -7.73
CA ILE A 8 18.38 4.27 -7.70
C ILE A 8 18.53 2.82 -8.16
N PHE A 9 18.10 1.91 -7.31
CA PHE A 9 18.06 0.47 -7.58
C PHE A 9 16.60 0.08 -7.84
N PRO A 10 16.17 0.02 -9.11
CA PRO A 10 14.78 -0.24 -9.44
C PRO A 10 14.40 -1.70 -9.14
N SER A 11 13.25 -1.94 -8.53
CA SER A 11 12.80 -3.28 -8.13
C SER A 11 12.55 -4.24 -9.29
N HIS A 12 12.40 -3.74 -10.51
CA HIS A 12 12.15 -4.52 -11.72
C HIS A 12 13.42 -4.82 -12.54
N LEU A 13 14.59 -4.34 -12.10
CA LEU A 13 15.88 -4.61 -12.73
C LEU A 13 16.83 -5.19 -11.68
N GLU A 14 17.30 -6.42 -11.90
CA GLU A 14 18.18 -7.10 -10.95
C GLU A 14 19.66 -6.78 -11.18
N ASP A 15 20.03 -6.50 -12.45
CA ASP A 15 21.40 -6.35 -12.93
C ASP A 15 21.79 -4.91 -13.30
N ARG A 16 20.92 -3.95 -13.03
CA ARG A 16 21.10 -2.55 -13.44
C ARG A 16 20.62 -1.58 -12.38
N ALA A 17 21.34 -0.48 -12.28
CA ALA A 17 20.97 0.64 -11.43
C ALA A 17 21.19 1.95 -12.18
N TRP A 18 20.60 3.03 -11.66
CA TRP A 18 20.72 4.35 -12.26
C TRP A 18 21.44 5.30 -11.31
N ARG A 19 22.38 6.05 -11.83
CA ARG A 19 23.07 7.13 -11.12
C ARG A 19 22.64 8.46 -11.72
N LEU A 20 22.10 9.32 -10.87
CA LEU A 20 21.70 10.68 -11.19
C LEU A 20 22.74 11.63 -10.64
N SER A 21 23.43 12.36 -11.53
CA SER A 21 24.38 13.41 -11.15
C SER A 21 23.64 14.74 -11.06
N LEU A 22 23.85 15.44 -9.94
CA LEU A 22 23.16 16.69 -9.63
C LEU A 22 24.19 17.80 -9.40
N PHE A 23 23.92 18.97 -9.94
CA PHE A 23 24.62 20.20 -9.57
C PHE A 23 23.60 21.12 -8.88
N GLY A 24 23.72 21.22 -7.54
CA GLY A 24 22.66 21.83 -6.73
C GLY A 24 21.34 21.08 -6.87
N ASP A 25 20.30 21.78 -7.34
CA ASP A 25 18.98 21.20 -7.59
C ASP A 25 18.75 20.80 -9.07
N LYS A 26 19.80 20.90 -9.89
CA LYS A 26 19.72 20.58 -11.31
C LYS A 26 20.25 19.18 -11.58
N LEU A 27 19.44 18.36 -12.29
CA LEU A 27 19.86 17.08 -12.83
C LEU A 27 20.70 17.34 -14.09
N GLU A 28 21.97 16.90 -14.10
CA GLU A 28 22.88 17.06 -15.23
C GLU A 28 22.94 15.81 -16.08
N LYS A 29 22.95 14.63 -15.46
CA LYS A 29 23.22 13.37 -16.15
C LYS A 29 22.48 12.23 -15.49
N ILE A 30 22.02 11.28 -16.31
CA ILE A 30 21.46 10.00 -15.89
C ILE A 30 22.30 8.90 -16.51
N GLU A 31 22.89 8.05 -15.69
CA GLU A 31 23.73 6.95 -16.10
C GLU A 31 23.15 5.61 -15.66
N GLU A 32 23.11 4.63 -16.54
CA GLU A 32 22.82 3.23 -16.20
C GLU A 32 24.15 2.51 -15.95
N PHE A 33 24.26 1.84 -14.82
CA PHE A 33 25.46 1.13 -14.43
C PHE A 33 25.15 -0.26 -13.85
N ASP A 34 26.13 -1.14 -13.90
CA ASP A 34 26.09 -2.46 -13.25
C ASP A 34 26.37 -2.28 -11.76
N PRO A 35 25.43 -2.62 -10.85
CA PRO A 35 25.59 -2.42 -9.40
C PRO A 35 26.68 -3.29 -8.77
N LEU A 36 27.08 -4.41 -9.41
CA LEU A 36 28.13 -5.30 -8.90
C LEU A 36 29.54 -4.80 -9.25
N THR A 37 29.71 -4.36 -10.48
CA THR A 37 31.03 -3.94 -11.01
C THR A 37 31.24 -2.42 -10.93
N GLY A 38 30.15 -1.66 -10.83
CA GLY A 38 30.19 -0.20 -10.93
C GLY A 38 30.42 0.34 -12.35
N ASN A 39 30.48 -0.53 -13.36
CA ASN A 39 30.75 -0.13 -14.72
C ASN A 39 29.57 0.60 -15.34
N LEU A 40 29.87 1.72 -15.98
CA LEU A 40 28.90 2.46 -16.77
C LEU A 40 28.48 1.61 -18.00
N LEU A 41 27.18 1.46 -18.18
CA LEU A 41 26.58 0.75 -19.31
C LEU A 41 26.19 1.72 -20.43
N LYS A 42 25.42 2.75 -20.08
CA LYS A 42 24.98 3.80 -21.01
C LYS A 42 24.50 5.04 -20.30
N GLU A 43 24.41 6.13 -21.03
CA GLU A 43 23.76 7.36 -20.64
C GLU A 43 22.29 7.37 -21.11
N LEU A 44 21.38 7.94 -20.30
CA LEU A 44 19.94 7.97 -20.55
C LEU A 44 19.42 9.40 -20.45
N ASP A 45 18.48 9.74 -21.31
CA ASP A 45 17.78 11.03 -21.26
C ASP A 45 16.62 11.01 -20.25
N VAL A 46 16.03 9.83 -20.04
CA VAL A 46 14.82 9.66 -19.21
C VAL A 46 14.82 8.29 -18.56
N ILE A 47 14.37 8.23 -17.32
CA ILE A 47 14.05 6.99 -16.59
C ILE A 47 12.63 7.03 -16.04
N LYS A 48 12.03 5.85 -15.89
CA LYS A 48 10.75 5.69 -15.20
C LYS A 48 10.98 4.94 -13.88
N VAL A 49 10.72 5.62 -12.78
CA VAL A 49 10.80 5.02 -11.44
C VAL A 49 9.41 4.53 -11.06
N TYR A 50 9.26 3.23 -10.89
CA TYR A 50 8.02 2.61 -10.44
C TYR A 50 8.03 2.44 -8.92
N ALA A 51 6.85 2.43 -8.31
CA ALA A 51 6.70 2.06 -6.92
C ALA A 51 7.16 0.61 -6.71
N ASN A 52 7.93 0.36 -5.65
CA ASN A 52 8.45 -0.96 -5.32
C ASN A 52 7.47 -1.81 -4.47
N SER A 53 6.39 -1.21 -4.01
CA SER A 53 5.35 -1.90 -3.25
C SER A 53 3.98 -1.25 -3.45
N HIS A 54 2.92 -1.94 -3.01
CA HIS A 54 1.57 -1.39 -2.99
C HIS A 54 1.42 -0.26 -1.98
N TYR A 55 0.48 0.64 -2.25
CA TYR A 55 0.12 1.76 -1.36
C TYR A 55 1.22 2.80 -1.13
N ILE A 56 2.18 2.93 -2.06
CA ILE A 56 3.08 4.08 -2.09
C ILE A 56 2.24 5.32 -2.42
N THR A 57 2.11 6.20 -1.45
CA THR A 57 1.14 7.30 -1.50
C THR A 57 1.86 8.64 -1.25
N PRO A 58 1.54 9.71 -2.01
CA PRO A 58 2.10 11.03 -1.77
C PRO A 58 1.78 11.56 -0.36
N LYS A 59 2.72 12.27 0.23
CA LYS A 59 2.60 12.80 1.60
C LYS A 59 1.30 13.56 1.89
N PRO A 60 0.79 14.46 1.02
CA PRO A 60 -0.48 15.15 1.27
C PRO A 60 -1.68 14.20 1.37
N THR A 61 -1.67 13.11 0.59
CA THR A 61 -2.72 12.08 0.65
C THR A 61 -2.63 11.26 1.93
N ILE A 62 -1.41 10.95 2.40
CA ILE A 62 -1.18 10.29 3.69
C ILE A 62 -1.75 11.15 4.83
N GLU A 63 -1.46 12.44 4.85
CA GLU A 63 -1.97 13.35 5.88
C GLU A 63 -3.51 13.38 5.94
N GLN A 64 -4.16 13.41 4.77
CA GLN A 64 -5.62 13.32 4.68
C GLN A 64 -6.16 11.96 5.13
N ALA A 65 -5.47 10.86 4.78
CA ALA A 65 -5.83 9.52 5.21
C ALA A 65 -5.75 9.40 6.74
N VAL A 66 -4.68 9.87 7.36
CA VAL A 66 -4.48 9.90 8.82
C VAL A 66 -5.64 10.59 9.53
N ILE A 67 -6.08 11.76 9.03
CA ILE A 67 -7.22 12.49 9.62
C ILE A 67 -8.51 11.64 9.55
N LYS A 68 -8.75 10.98 8.41
CA LYS A 68 -9.95 10.13 8.24
C LYS A 68 -9.89 8.87 9.12
N ILE A 69 -8.72 8.25 9.25
CA ILE A 69 -8.49 7.08 10.11
C ILE A 69 -8.73 7.47 11.58
N LYS A 70 -8.20 8.60 12.04
CA LYS A 70 -8.43 9.11 13.41
C LYS A 70 -9.92 9.31 13.70
N ARG A 71 -10.68 9.87 12.76
CA ARG A 71 -12.15 10.04 12.88
C ARG A 71 -12.90 8.72 12.97
N GLU A 72 -12.54 7.72 12.15
CA GLU A 72 -13.15 6.39 12.23
C GLU A 72 -12.81 5.72 13.56
N LEU A 73 -11.56 5.84 14.02
CA LEU A 73 -11.14 5.32 15.33
C LEU A 73 -12.01 5.89 16.45
N GLU A 74 -12.13 7.21 16.54
CA GLU A 74 -12.94 7.89 17.57
C GLU A 74 -14.39 7.40 17.57
N SER A 75 -15.01 7.30 16.39
CA SER A 75 -16.39 6.83 16.26
C SER A 75 -16.54 5.37 16.67
N THR A 76 -15.56 4.53 16.36
CA THR A 76 -15.57 3.09 16.70
C THR A 76 -15.33 2.88 18.18
N LEU A 77 -14.39 3.62 18.78
CA LEU A 77 -14.14 3.58 20.21
C LEU A 77 -15.37 3.99 21.03
N LYS A 78 -16.10 5.02 20.57
CA LYS A 78 -17.35 5.41 21.20
C LYS A 78 -18.37 4.29 21.19
N LYS A 79 -18.57 3.63 20.04
CA LYS A 79 -19.48 2.47 19.92
C LYS A 79 -19.08 1.31 20.82
N PHE A 80 -17.79 0.98 20.90
CA PHE A 80 -17.32 -0.10 21.76
C PHE A 80 -17.54 0.21 23.25
N LYS A 81 -17.30 1.45 23.67
CA LYS A 81 -17.57 1.90 25.05
C LYS A 81 -19.06 1.83 25.40
N GLU A 82 -19.94 2.26 24.49
CA GLU A 82 -21.40 2.16 24.64
C GLU A 82 -21.88 0.70 24.74
N GLN A 83 -21.18 -0.24 24.09
CA GLN A 83 -21.44 -1.68 24.15
C GLN A 83 -20.72 -2.39 25.31
N ASN A 84 -20.02 -1.65 26.18
CA ASN A 84 -19.20 -2.18 27.27
C ASN A 84 -18.07 -3.13 26.81
N LYS A 85 -17.59 -2.98 25.58
CA LYS A 85 -16.46 -3.71 24.97
C LYS A 85 -15.14 -2.96 25.24
N LEU A 86 -14.73 -2.88 26.52
CA LEU A 86 -13.60 -2.04 26.94
C LEU A 86 -12.25 -2.59 26.47
N LEU A 87 -12.10 -3.91 26.47
CA LEU A 87 -10.87 -4.57 26.02
C LEU A 87 -10.64 -4.41 24.52
N GLU A 88 -11.73 -4.55 23.74
CA GLU A 88 -11.71 -4.33 22.29
C GLU A 88 -11.39 -2.87 21.96
N ALA A 89 -11.96 -1.94 22.72
CA ALA A 89 -11.67 -0.51 22.56
C ALA A 89 -10.19 -0.19 22.83
N GLN A 90 -9.64 -0.68 23.92
CA GLN A 90 -8.23 -0.48 24.27
C GLN A 90 -7.30 -1.04 23.18
N ARG A 91 -7.52 -2.30 22.80
CA ARG A 91 -6.72 -2.98 21.77
C ARG A 91 -6.74 -2.23 20.44
N LEU A 92 -7.93 -1.81 20.00
CA LEU A 92 -8.09 -1.06 18.76
C LEU A 92 -7.36 0.28 18.80
N GLU A 93 -7.47 0.98 19.92
CA GLU A 93 -6.84 2.29 20.13
C GLU A 93 -5.31 2.18 20.08
N GLU A 94 -4.73 1.26 20.84
CA GLU A 94 -3.28 1.05 20.91
C GLU A 94 -2.72 0.65 19.53
N ARG A 95 -3.37 -0.31 18.89
CA ARG A 95 -2.94 -0.79 17.57
C ARG A 95 -3.03 0.30 16.51
N THR A 96 -4.15 1.01 16.43
CA THR A 96 -4.34 2.02 15.40
C THR A 96 -3.41 3.22 15.62
N LYS A 97 -3.16 3.64 16.86
CA LYS A 97 -2.20 4.71 17.16
C LYS A 97 -0.79 4.32 16.71
N PHE A 98 -0.35 3.12 17.01
CA PHE A 98 0.96 2.62 16.57
C PHE A 98 1.06 2.58 15.03
N ASP A 99 0.04 2.06 14.34
CA ASP A 99 0.01 2.02 12.88
C ASP A 99 0.06 3.44 12.28
N LEU A 100 -0.63 4.42 12.88
CA LEU A 100 -0.61 5.82 12.45
C LEU A 100 0.76 6.46 12.63
N GLU A 101 1.44 6.23 13.75
CA GLU A 101 2.81 6.71 13.98
C GLU A 101 3.77 6.17 12.91
N MET A 102 3.66 4.88 12.57
CA MET A 102 4.46 4.28 11.50
C MET A 102 4.14 4.89 10.13
N ILE A 103 2.87 5.11 9.81
CA ILE A 103 2.45 5.73 8.54
C ILE A 103 2.96 7.18 8.46
N GLU A 104 2.86 7.95 9.53
CA GLU A 104 3.35 9.34 9.57
C GLU A 104 4.89 9.40 9.44
N ALA A 105 5.61 8.46 10.05
CA ALA A 105 7.08 8.43 10.04
C ALA A 105 7.68 7.88 8.73
N THR A 106 7.11 6.80 8.20
CA THR A 106 7.71 6.03 7.08
C THR A 106 6.86 5.97 5.82
N GLY A 107 5.61 6.43 5.89
CA GLY A 107 4.62 6.29 4.81
C GLY A 107 3.96 4.91 4.74
N SER A 108 4.29 3.99 5.65
CA SER A 108 3.77 2.61 5.64
C SER A 108 3.67 2.03 7.04
N CYS A 109 2.92 0.93 7.19
CA CYS A 109 2.88 0.12 8.41
C CYS A 109 2.63 -1.35 8.08
N ALA A 110 2.82 -2.24 9.05
CA ALA A 110 2.45 -3.64 8.91
C ALA A 110 0.93 -3.80 8.80
N GLY A 111 0.45 -4.31 7.67
CA GLY A 111 -0.98 -4.43 7.37
C GLY A 111 -1.58 -3.13 6.80
N ILE A 112 -0.80 -2.34 6.07
CA ILE A 112 -1.21 -1.09 5.43
C ILE A 112 -2.47 -1.26 4.55
N GLU A 113 -2.69 -2.46 3.99
CA GLU A 113 -3.87 -2.82 3.21
C GLU A 113 -5.17 -2.60 3.99
N ASN A 114 -5.17 -2.74 5.32
CA ASN A 114 -6.36 -2.49 6.15
C ASN A 114 -6.81 -1.02 6.13
N TYR A 115 -5.95 -0.13 5.68
CA TYR A 115 -6.19 1.31 5.51
C TYR A 115 -6.35 1.71 4.04
N SER A 116 -6.39 0.74 3.11
CA SER A 116 -6.39 0.93 1.65
C SER A 116 -7.46 1.90 1.16
N ARG A 117 -8.66 1.84 1.74
CA ARG A 117 -9.77 2.74 1.41
C ARG A 117 -9.39 4.22 1.57
N PHE A 118 -8.69 4.57 2.65
CA PHE A 118 -8.28 5.95 2.93
C PHE A 118 -7.12 6.39 2.04
N LEU A 119 -6.18 5.50 1.78
CA LEU A 119 -5.00 5.78 0.94
C LEU A 119 -5.35 5.94 -0.53
N SER A 120 -6.35 5.18 -1.01
CA SER A 120 -6.83 5.26 -2.40
C SER A 120 -8.00 6.23 -2.62
N GLY A 121 -8.53 6.84 -1.55
CA GLY A 121 -9.64 7.80 -1.62
C GLY A 121 -11.00 7.19 -1.98
N ARG A 122 -11.16 5.87 -1.88
CA ARG A 122 -12.40 5.14 -2.18
C ARG A 122 -13.50 5.48 -1.16
N LYS A 123 -14.74 5.30 -1.60
CA LYS A 123 -15.92 5.41 -0.72
C LYS A 123 -16.07 4.16 0.15
N PRO A 124 -16.79 4.27 1.29
CA PRO A 124 -17.14 3.07 2.08
C PRO A 124 -17.90 2.06 1.23
N GLY A 125 -17.49 0.77 1.32
CA GLY A 125 -18.08 -0.33 0.56
C GLY A 125 -17.52 -0.52 -0.86
N GLU A 126 -16.67 0.38 -1.36
CA GLU A 126 -15.99 0.19 -2.64
C GLU A 126 -14.81 -0.77 -2.49
N PRO A 127 -14.74 -1.86 -3.28
CA PRO A 127 -13.61 -2.79 -3.26
C PRO A 127 -12.35 -2.13 -3.83
N PRO A 128 -11.14 -2.61 -3.48
CA PRO A 128 -9.91 -2.19 -4.12
C PRO A 128 -9.89 -2.64 -5.58
N PRO A 129 -9.16 -1.94 -6.45
CA PRO A 129 -8.95 -2.40 -7.81
C PRO A 129 -8.23 -3.76 -7.80
N THR A 130 -8.70 -4.65 -8.63
CA THR A 130 -8.11 -5.97 -8.87
C THR A 130 -7.27 -5.96 -10.15
N LEU A 131 -6.62 -7.07 -10.47
CA LEU A 131 -5.87 -7.19 -11.72
C LEU A 131 -6.73 -6.90 -12.97
N PHE A 132 -8.03 -7.16 -12.89
CA PHE A 132 -8.95 -7.00 -14.02
C PHE A 132 -9.14 -5.54 -14.44
N GLU A 133 -9.08 -4.58 -13.51
CA GLU A 133 -9.21 -3.15 -13.81
C GLU A 133 -7.98 -2.57 -14.55
N TYR A 134 -6.88 -3.33 -14.59
CA TYR A 134 -5.66 -2.96 -15.32
C TYR A 134 -5.59 -3.55 -16.72
N PHE A 135 -6.53 -4.40 -17.09
CA PHE A 135 -6.57 -4.98 -18.44
C PHE A 135 -7.19 -3.99 -19.45
N PRO A 136 -6.69 -3.97 -20.68
CA PRO A 136 -7.38 -3.29 -21.77
C PRO A 136 -8.79 -3.85 -22.00
N ASP A 137 -9.73 -3.02 -22.47
CA ASP A 137 -11.14 -3.41 -22.69
C ASP A 137 -11.32 -4.60 -23.65
N ASN A 138 -10.36 -4.83 -24.54
CA ASN A 138 -10.36 -5.94 -25.50
C ASN A 138 -9.57 -7.16 -25.05
N THR A 139 -9.31 -7.29 -23.74
CA THR A 139 -8.55 -8.43 -23.19
C THR A 139 -9.37 -9.70 -23.21
N LEU A 140 -8.79 -10.78 -23.69
CA LEU A 140 -9.35 -12.14 -23.60
C LEU A 140 -8.67 -12.88 -22.46
N ILE A 141 -9.47 -13.39 -21.53
CA ILE A 141 -8.99 -14.09 -20.33
C ILE A 141 -9.28 -15.58 -20.46
N PHE A 142 -8.26 -16.40 -20.34
CA PHE A 142 -8.35 -17.86 -20.26
C PHE A 142 -8.12 -18.28 -18.82
N VAL A 143 -9.06 -19.03 -18.25
CA VAL A 143 -8.96 -19.58 -16.92
C VAL A 143 -8.80 -21.09 -17.03
N ASP A 144 -7.57 -21.57 -16.79
CA ASP A 144 -7.28 -22.99 -16.75
C ASP A 144 -7.92 -23.62 -15.50
N GLU A 145 -8.38 -24.87 -15.62
CA GLU A 145 -9.06 -25.61 -14.55
C GLU A 145 -10.17 -24.78 -13.88
N CYS A 146 -10.96 -24.06 -14.67
CA CYS A 146 -11.97 -23.14 -14.16
C CYS A 146 -12.98 -23.75 -13.20
N HIS A 147 -13.24 -25.07 -13.32
CA HIS A 147 -14.12 -25.83 -12.43
C HIS A 147 -13.55 -25.91 -10.99
N VAL A 148 -12.25 -25.75 -10.80
CA VAL A 148 -11.57 -25.68 -9.49
C VAL A 148 -11.30 -24.23 -9.12
N THR A 149 -10.71 -23.46 -10.02
CA THR A 149 -10.26 -22.09 -9.77
C THR A 149 -11.40 -21.15 -9.35
N VAL A 150 -12.53 -21.18 -10.05
CA VAL A 150 -13.64 -20.29 -9.76
C VAL A 150 -14.30 -20.57 -8.39
N PRO A 151 -14.61 -21.81 -8.02
CA PRO A 151 -15.05 -22.13 -6.66
C PRO A 151 -14.04 -21.77 -5.58
N GLN A 152 -12.74 -21.93 -5.83
CA GLN A 152 -11.69 -21.58 -4.89
C GLN A 152 -11.64 -20.08 -4.63
N LEU A 153 -11.72 -19.23 -5.66
CA LEU A 153 -11.79 -17.77 -5.50
C LEU A 153 -12.99 -17.35 -4.65
N ASN A 154 -14.15 -17.97 -4.88
CA ASN A 154 -15.35 -17.70 -4.06
C ASN A 154 -15.15 -18.13 -2.60
N GLY A 155 -14.50 -19.27 -2.36
CA GLY A 155 -14.14 -19.74 -1.02
C GLY A 155 -13.18 -18.79 -0.32
N MET A 156 -12.15 -18.30 -1.02
CA MET A 156 -11.20 -17.32 -0.51
C MET A 156 -11.87 -16.00 -0.12
N TYR A 157 -12.75 -15.48 -0.98
CA TYR A 157 -13.52 -14.26 -0.68
C TYR A 157 -14.36 -14.39 0.59
N LYS A 158 -15.11 -15.50 0.72
CA LYS A 158 -15.93 -15.75 1.92
C LYS A 158 -15.09 -15.91 3.18
N GLY A 159 -13.98 -16.62 3.09
CA GLY A 159 -13.04 -16.82 4.18
C GLY A 159 -12.40 -15.50 4.65
N ASP A 160 -11.94 -14.68 3.71
CA ASP A 160 -11.35 -13.37 4.04
C ASP A 160 -12.38 -12.42 4.65
N ARG A 161 -13.58 -12.36 4.10
CA ARG A 161 -14.68 -11.56 4.65
C ARG A 161 -15.02 -11.97 6.08
N SER A 162 -15.12 -13.27 6.36
CA SER A 162 -15.38 -13.78 7.72
C SER A 162 -14.24 -13.41 8.67
N ARG A 163 -13.00 -13.60 8.25
CA ARG A 163 -11.80 -13.22 9.03
C ARG A 163 -11.80 -11.73 9.37
N LYS A 164 -12.01 -10.86 8.39
CA LYS A 164 -12.02 -9.40 8.57
C LYS A 164 -13.16 -8.94 9.47
N SER A 165 -14.35 -9.54 9.35
CA SER A 165 -15.47 -9.27 10.24
C SER A 165 -15.11 -9.52 11.69
N ASN A 166 -14.50 -10.67 11.99
CA ASN A 166 -14.02 -11.00 13.33
C ASN A 166 -12.95 -10.00 13.80
N LEU A 167 -12.00 -9.62 12.94
CA LEU A 167 -10.96 -8.65 13.30
C LEU A 167 -11.56 -7.29 13.68
N ALA A 168 -12.58 -6.84 12.98
CA ALA A 168 -13.28 -5.59 13.28
C ALA A 168 -14.13 -5.71 14.57
N GLU A 169 -14.88 -6.81 14.72
CA GLU A 169 -15.78 -7.02 15.87
C GLU A 169 -15.04 -7.12 17.20
N TYR A 170 -13.84 -7.75 17.19
CA TYR A 170 -13.02 -7.94 18.40
C TYR A 170 -11.93 -6.88 18.58
N GLY A 171 -12.00 -5.76 17.86
CA GLY A 171 -11.10 -4.61 18.05
C GLY A 171 -9.65 -4.83 17.60
N PHE A 172 -9.39 -5.75 16.68
CA PHE A 172 -8.06 -5.93 16.09
C PHE A 172 -7.81 -5.02 14.90
N ARG A 173 -8.86 -4.58 14.21
CA ARG A 173 -8.82 -3.67 13.05
C ARG A 173 -10.03 -2.74 13.05
N LEU A 174 -9.88 -1.59 12.36
CA LEU A 174 -10.99 -0.70 12.09
C LEU A 174 -12.02 -1.35 11.17
N PRO A 175 -13.32 -0.97 11.23
CA PRO A 175 -14.36 -1.49 10.34
C PRO A 175 -14.04 -1.32 8.85
N SER A 176 -13.29 -0.27 8.49
CA SER A 176 -12.83 -0.02 7.13
C SER A 176 -11.95 -1.12 6.53
N CYS A 177 -11.39 -2.02 7.35
CA CYS A 177 -10.64 -3.18 6.84
C CYS A 177 -11.52 -4.13 6.00
N MET A 178 -12.86 -4.03 6.13
CA MET A 178 -13.82 -4.78 5.32
C MET A 178 -13.86 -4.35 3.85
N ASP A 179 -13.33 -3.15 3.55
CA ASP A 179 -13.34 -2.55 2.21
C ASP A 179 -12.01 -2.81 1.45
N ASN A 180 -11.25 -3.80 1.90
CA ASN A 180 -9.98 -4.19 1.28
C ASN A 180 -10.13 -5.54 0.58
#